data_90b096c3754c57ca6671ee3f01730b38
#
_entry.id   90b096c3754c57ca6671ee3f01730b38
#
_cell.length_a   1.000
_cell.length_b   1.000
_cell.length_c   1.000
_cell.angle_alpha   90.00
_cell.angle_beta   90.00
_cell.angle_gamma   90.00
#
_symmetry.space_group_name_H-M   'P 1'
#
loop_
_entity.id
_entity.type
_entity.pdbx_description
1 polymer ?
#
loop_
_entity_poly.entity_id
_entity_poly.type
_entity_poly.pdbx_seq_one_letter_code
_entity_poly.pdbx_strand_id
1 'polypeptide(L)'
;MRRLVSILLALTYLSCTAQGDFNTPNLRESVKVETSIYTVWYSETKEQPIRLVYKSSNRPKNVDRGSMNFYKENNYHTSDNADYYRNVWDKGHLAPAATFSDSNQNLKKTFSYLNCALQNQYLNRGQWRLLEEQERKWDDEQELVVTITVKFSDSILPTKANLPSSFTKCIKFTVSNETRCYTFPNSRPDKDWREYRVN
;
A
#
# COMPACT_ATOMS: atom_id res chain seq x y z
N MET A 1 -10.15 34.71 -65.05
CA MET A 1 -10.00 35.09 -63.64
C MET A 1 -10.41 33.91 -62.76
N ARG A 2 -9.46 33.14 -62.28
CA ARG A 2 -9.69 32.00 -61.35
C ARG A 2 -9.41 32.50 -59.93
N ARG A 3 -10.42 32.50 -59.06
CA ARG A 3 -10.27 32.83 -57.63
C ARG A 3 -9.82 31.59 -56.90
N LEU A 4 -8.62 31.64 -56.30
CA LEU A 4 -8.15 30.66 -55.34
C LEU A 4 -8.87 30.92 -54.02
N VAL A 5 -9.56 29.90 -53.51
CA VAL A 5 -10.11 29.85 -52.15
C VAL A 5 -9.10 29.14 -51.29
N SER A 6 -8.41 29.89 -50.42
CA SER A 6 -7.53 29.30 -49.42
C SER A 6 -8.36 28.84 -48.22
N ILE A 7 -8.40 27.53 -48.02
CA ILE A 7 -9.01 26.91 -46.85
C ILE A 7 -7.94 26.89 -45.72
N LEU A 8 -8.18 27.73 -44.71
CA LEU A 8 -7.37 27.77 -43.50
C LEU A 8 -7.83 26.61 -42.57
N LEU A 9 -7.03 25.55 -42.47
CA LEU A 9 -7.26 24.48 -41.51
C LEU A 9 -6.75 24.96 -40.15
N ALA A 10 -7.67 25.30 -39.23
CA ALA A 10 -7.35 25.57 -37.85
C ALA A 10 -7.12 24.24 -37.13
N LEU A 11 -5.86 23.89 -36.87
CA LEU A 11 -5.52 22.81 -35.93
C LEU A 11 -5.80 23.30 -34.49
N THR A 12 -6.88 22.82 -33.91
CA THR A 12 -7.11 22.94 -32.46
C THR A 12 -6.24 21.93 -31.76
N TYR A 13 -5.15 22.40 -31.16
CA TYR A 13 -4.40 21.62 -30.18
C TYR A 13 -5.26 21.43 -28.93
N LEU A 14 -5.80 20.22 -28.77
CA LEU A 14 -6.40 19.80 -27.53
C LEU A 14 -5.24 19.58 -26.53
N SER A 15 -4.92 20.58 -25.73
CA SER A 15 -4.00 20.44 -24.60
C SER A 15 -4.69 19.60 -23.54
N CYS A 16 -4.37 18.28 -23.56
CA CYS A 16 -4.68 17.40 -22.45
C CYS A 16 -3.80 17.84 -21.27
N THR A 17 -4.32 18.74 -20.44
CA THR A 17 -3.73 19.00 -19.13
C THR A 17 -3.94 17.75 -18.29
N ALA A 18 -2.89 16.93 -18.17
CA ALA A 18 -2.84 15.89 -17.19
C ALA A 18 -3.02 16.56 -15.81
N GLN A 19 -4.24 16.53 -15.28
CA GLN A 19 -4.47 16.79 -13.87
C GLN A 19 -3.65 15.76 -13.10
N GLY A 20 -2.51 16.20 -12.59
CA GLY A 20 -1.66 15.37 -11.73
C GLY A 20 -2.51 14.92 -10.56
N ASP A 21 -2.72 13.62 -10.49
CA ASP A 21 -3.40 12.98 -9.37
C ASP A 21 -2.53 13.22 -8.12
N PHE A 22 -2.93 14.18 -7.27
CA PHE A 22 -2.20 14.62 -6.07
C PHE A 22 -1.94 13.48 -5.07
N ASN A 23 -2.48 12.28 -5.33
CA ASN A 23 -2.32 11.08 -4.52
C ASN A 23 -1.27 10.11 -5.05
N THR A 24 -0.69 10.33 -6.22
CA THR A 24 0.33 9.42 -6.76
C THR A 24 1.68 9.71 -6.07
N PRO A 25 2.25 8.75 -5.32
CA PRO A 25 3.54 8.96 -4.68
C PRO A 25 4.65 9.13 -5.73
N ASN A 26 5.67 9.93 -5.42
CA ASN A 26 6.86 10.00 -6.26
C ASN A 26 7.63 8.67 -6.19
N LEU A 27 7.50 7.85 -7.22
CA LEU A 27 8.13 6.53 -7.29
C LEU A 27 9.53 6.54 -7.90
N ARG A 28 10.09 7.72 -8.25
CA ARG A 28 11.37 7.84 -8.96
C ARG A 28 12.57 7.31 -8.15
N GLU A 29 12.46 7.31 -6.82
CA GLU A 29 13.51 6.85 -5.90
C GLU A 29 13.15 5.51 -5.26
N SER A 30 12.35 4.69 -5.93
CA SER A 30 11.94 3.39 -5.42
C SER A 30 12.29 2.28 -6.41
N VAL A 31 12.62 1.11 -5.85
CA VAL A 31 12.71 -0.13 -6.61
C VAL A 31 11.35 -0.81 -6.65
N LYS A 32 10.95 -1.27 -7.84
CA LYS A 32 9.75 -2.08 -8.01
C LYS A 32 10.11 -3.55 -7.84
N VAL A 33 9.45 -4.22 -6.90
CA VAL A 33 9.62 -5.66 -6.65
C VAL A 33 8.28 -6.36 -6.85
N GLU A 34 8.27 -7.38 -7.69
CA GLU A 34 7.09 -8.21 -7.96
C GLU A 34 7.25 -9.57 -7.31
N THR A 35 6.24 -9.98 -6.56
CA THR A 35 6.14 -11.31 -5.96
C THR A 35 4.91 -12.03 -6.51
N SER A 36 4.67 -13.26 -6.13
CA SER A 36 3.43 -13.96 -6.53
C SER A 36 2.17 -13.45 -5.85
N ILE A 37 2.28 -12.63 -4.78
CA ILE A 37 1.13 -12.18 -3.98
C ILE A 37 0.97 -10.66 -3.91
N TYR A 38 2.04 -9.90 -4.14
CA TYR A 38 1.98 -8.44 -4.20
C TYR A 38 3.06 -7.87 -5.11
N THR A 39 2.84 -6.63 -5.55
CA THR A 39 3.86 -5.76 -6.14
C THR A 39 4.11 -4.61 -5.18
N VAL A 40 5.37 -4.33 -4.86
CA VAL A 40 5.78 -3.22 -3.98
C VAL A 40 6.75 -2.29 -4.68
N TRP A 41 6.61 -0.99 -4.41
CA TRP A 41 7.60 0.05 -4.68
C TRP A 41 8.23 0.41 -3.34
N TYR A 42 9.49 0.04 -3.18
CA TYR A 42 10.25 0.15 -1.94
C TYR A 42 11.34 1.21 -2.08
N SER A 43 11.47 2.10 -1.12
CA SER A 43 12.58 3.05 -1.02
C SER A 43 13.65 2.50 -0.10
N GLU A 44 14.81 2.16 -0.64
CA GLU A 44 15.96 1.72 0.15
C GLU A 44 16.53 2.88 0.99
N THR A 45 16.43 4.13 0.51
CA THR A 45 16.84 5.32 1.26
C THR A 45 15.96 5.59 2.48
N LYS A 46 14.65 5.31 2.36
CA LYS A 46 13.69 5.46 3.48
C LYS A 46 13.60 4.20 4.34
N GLU A 47 14.12 3.10 3.85
CA GLU A 47 13.96 1.75 4.42
C GLU A 47 12.50 1.37 4.63
N GLN A 48 11.61 1.83 3.72
CA GLN A 48 10.17 1.66 3.84
C GLN A 48 9.50 1.45 2.47
N PRO A 49 8.38 0.70 2.40
CA PRO A 49 7.54 0.67 1.21
C PRO A 49 6.87 2.02 1.00
N ILE A 50 6.86 2.49 -0.26
CA ILE A 50 6.13 3.72 -0.67
C ILE A 50 4.72 3.38 -1.13
N ARG A 51 4.60 2.27 -1.87
CA ARG A 51 3.34 1.78 -2.42
C ARG A 51 3.37 0.27 -2.47
N LEU A 52 2.21 -0.35 -2.23
CA LEU A 52 2.05 -1.79 -2.41
C LEU A 52 0.68 -2.07 -3.02
N VAL A 53 0.63 -3.05 -3.93
CA VAL A 53 -0.61 -3.51 -4.58
C VAL A 53 -0.71 -5.02 -4.44
N TYR A 54 -1.89 -5.50 -4.03
CA TYR A 54 -2.20 -6.92 -4.00
C TYR A 54 -3.65 -7.18 -4.42
N LYS A 55 -3.93 -8.46 -4.74
CA LYS A 55 -5.29 -8.95 -4.96
C LYS A 55 -5.75 -9.74 -3.75
N SER A 56 -6.92 -9.38 -3.22
CA SER A 56 -7.61 -10.13 -2.18
C SER A 56 -8.77 -10.90 -2.81
N SER A 57 -8.86 -12.18 -2.51
CA SER A 57 -9.91 -13.06 -3.01
C SER A 57 -10.21 -14.13 -1.97
N ASN A 58 -11.37 -14.77 -2.05
CA ASN A 58 -11.78 -15.84 -1.13
C ASN A 58 -10.80 -17.03 -1.21
N ARG A 59 -9.68 -16.93 -0.49
CA ARG A 59 -8.66 -17.98 -0.40
C ARG A 59 -8.88 -18.85 0.83
N PRO A 60 -8.58 -20.14 0.78
CA PRO A 60 -8.55 -20.98 1.98
C PRO A 60 -7.60 -20.39 3.03
N LYS A 61 -7.95 -20.51 4.31
CA LYS A 61 -7.14 -20.05 5.45
C LYS A 61 -6.58 -21.29 6.16
N ASN A 62 -5.64 -21.97 5.51
CA ASN A 62 -5.21 -23.33 5.90
C ASN A 62 -3.94 -23.35 6.74
N VAL A 63 -3.22 -22.23 6.81
CA VAL A 63 -1.91 -22.17 7.45
C VAL A 63 -1.92 -21.20 8.61
N ASP A 64 -1.51 -21.70 9.78
CA ASP A 64 -1.26 -20.83 10.94
C ASP A 64 0.09 -20.12 10.78
N ARG A 65 0.13 -18.89 11.22
CA ARG A 65 1.33 -18.08 11.31
C ARG A 65 2.44 -18.74 12.14
N GLY A 66 2.10 -19.45 13.22
CA GLY A 66 3.07 -20.06 14.14
C GLY A 66 4.10 -19.03 14.65
N SER A 67 5.37 -19.42 14.60
CA SER A 67 6.52 -18.60 15.02
C SER A 67 7.20 -17.83 13.86
N MET A 68 6.50 -17.58 12.75
CA MET A 68 7.08 -16.85 11.61
C MET A 68 7.55 -15.44 12.02
N ASN A 69 8.79 -15.14 11.67
CA ASN A 69 9.43 -13.84 11.90
C ASN A 69 9.69 -13.13 10.58
N PHE A 70 9.72 -11.79 10.62
CA PHE A 70 10.14 -10.99 9.48
C PHE A 70 11.58 -11.29 9.08
N TYR A 71 11.84 -11.25 7.77
CA TYR A 71 13.16 -11.52 7.18
C TYR A 71 13.53 -10.46 6.16
N LYS A 72 14.84 -10.24 5.99
CA LYS A 72 15.41 -9.39 4.96
C LYS A 72 15.52 -10.13 3.64
N GLU A 73 15.28 -9.41 2.56
CA GLU A 73 15.65 -9.86 1.21
C GLU A 73 17.12 -9.48 0.92
N ASN A 74 17.90 -10.43 0.45
CA ASN A 74 19.36 -10.23 0.28
C ASN A 74 19.75 -9.14 -0.72
N ASN A 75 18.85 -8.81 -1.65
CA ASN A 75 19.13 -7.89 -2.77
C ASN A 75 18.69 -6.44 -2.50
N TYR A 76 18.10 -6.17 -1.32
CA TYR A 76 17.53 -4.85 -1.02
C TYR A 76 17.97 -4.38 0.36
N HIS A 77 18.27 -3.09 0.46
CA HIS A 77 18.45 -2.45 1.75
C HIS A 77 17.09 -2.15 2.36
N THR A 78 16.73 -2.86 3.44
CA THR A 78 15.42 -2.75 4.08
C THR A 78 15.56 -2.40 5.55
N SER A 79 14.46 -1.93 6.17
CA SER A 79 14.33 -1.92 7.62
C SER A 79 14.64 -3.29 8.22
N ASP A 80 14.92 -3.31 9.51
CA ASP A 80 15.23 -4.54 10.25
C ASP A 80 14.69 -4.51 11.69
N ASN A 81 15.10 -5.49 12.50
CA ASN A 81 14.65 -5.57 13.90
C ASN A 81 15.06 -4.36 14.75
N ALA A 82 16.16 -3.67 14.42
CA ALA A 82 16.62 -2.51 15.19
C ALA A 82 15.64 -1.34 15.09
N ASP A 83 14.98 -1.16 13.95
CA ASP A 83 14.00 -0.09 13.70
C ASP A 83 12.76 -0.22 14.59
N TYR A 84 12.46 -1.41 15.04
CA TYR A 84 11.28 -1.74 15.86
C TYR A 84 11.60 -2.00 17.33
N TYR A 85 12.87 -1.87 17.72
CA TYR A 85 13.29 -2.22 19.05
C TYR A 85 12.98 -1.10 20.06
N ARG A 86 12.27 -1.45 21.15
CA ARG A 86 11.92 -0.56 22.28
C ARG A 86 11.26 0.76 21.86
N ASN A 87 10.36 0.71 20.89
CA ASN A 87 9.56 1.86 20.47
C ASN A 87 8.07 1.50 20.29
N VAL A 88 7.27 2.43 19.78
CA VAL A 88 5.81 2.28 19.65
C VAL A 88 5.39 1.72 18.29
N TRP A 89 6.35 1.37 17.44
CA TRP A 89 6.08 0.93 16.07
C TRP A 89 6.01 -0.58 15.99
N ASP A 90 4.89 -1.08 15.47
CA ASP A 90 4.77 -2.48 15.06
C ASP A 90 5.38 -2.68 13.68
N LYS A 91 5.80 -3.89 13.39
CA LYS A 91 6.06 -4.38 12.03
C LYS A 91 4.71 -4.53 11.33
N GLY A 92 4.20 -3.42 10.80
CA GLY A 92 2.89 -3.36 10.15
C GLY A 92 2.93 -4.00 8.77
N HIS A 93 2.16 -5.08 8.57
CA HIS A 93 1.98 -5.65 7.24
C HIS A 93 1.18 -4.71 6.34
N LEU A 94 1.60 -4.53 5.10
CA LEU A 94 0.77 -3.87 4.08
C LEU A 94 -0.13 -4.89 3.37
N ALA A 95 0.42 -5.99 2.83
CA ALA A 95 -0.35 -7.16 2.42
C ALA A 95 -0.54 -8.08 3.62
N PRO A 96 -1.80 -8.29 4.10
CA PRO A 96 -2.05 -8.94 5.39
C PRO A 96 -1.70 -10.43 5.37
N ALA A 97 -1.05 -10.91 6.43
CA ALA A 97 -0.72 -12.33 6.59
C ALA A 97 -1.99 -13.23 6.55
N ALA A 98 -3.08 -12.78 7.17
CA ALA A 98 -4.34 -13.53 7.20
C ALA A 98 -5.01 -13.66 5.82
N THR A 99 -4.78 -12.73 4.89
CA THR A 99 -5.29 -12.81 3.52
C THR A 99 -4.53 -13.85 2.70
N PHE A 100 -3.26 -14.09 3.01
CA PHE A 100 -2.38 -14.99 2.27
C PHE A 100 -1.97 -16.25 3.05
N SER A 101 -2.82 -16.71 3.96
CA SER A 101 -2.61 -17.95 4.72
C SER A 101 -3.11 -19.22 3.99
N ASP A 102 -3.27 -19.15 2.68
CA ASP A 102 -3.64 -20.29 1.83
C ASP A 102 -2.51 -21.31 1.68
N SER A 103 -1.27 -20.90 1.81
CA SER A 103 -0.09 -21.76 1.77
C SER A 103 1.06 -21.18 2.61
N ASN A 104 1.96 -22.06 3.07
CA ASN A 104 3.18 -21.65 3.78
C ASN A 104 4.04 -20.69 2.94
N GLN A 105 4.09 -20.92 1.62
CA GLN A 105 4.87 -20.08 0.70
C GLN A 105 4.31 -18.66 0.62
N ASN A 106 3.00 -18.51 0.45
CA ASN A 106 2.34 -17.21 0.37
C ASN A 106 2.40 -16.48 1.73
N LEU A 107 2.07 -17.19 2.80
CA LEU A 107 2.17 -16.65 4.15
C LEU A 107 3.58 -16.16 4.47
N LYS A 108 4.64 -16.95 4.17
CA LYS A 108 6.03 -16.55 4.39
C LYS A 108 6.38 -15.26 3.65
N LYS A 109 5.91 -15.07 2.41
CA LYS A 109 6.17 -13.85 1.64
C LYS A 109 5.61 -12.59 2.29
N THR A 110 4.54 -12.69 3.07
CA THR A 110 4.02 -11.53 3.80
C THR A 110 4.97 -11.06 4.90
N PHE A 111 5.88 -11.90 5.37
CA PHE A 111 6.87 -11.57 6.40
C PHE A 111 8.19 -11.01 5.85
N SER A 112 8.27 -10.69 4.56
CA SER A 112 9.39 -9.90 4.04
C SER A 112 9.32 -8.46 4.55
N TYR A 113 10.46 -7.86 4.92
CA TYR A 113 10.53 -6.43 5.26
C TYR A 113 10.13 -5.52 4.10
N LEU A 114 10.11 -5.99 2.85
CA LEU A 114 9.52 -5.25 1.72
C LEU A 114 8.02 -4.99 1.89
N ASN A 115 7.33 -5.84 2.65
CA ASN A 115 5.90 -5.74 2.99
C ASN A 115 5.64 -5.09 4.37
N CYS A 116 6.68 -4.59 5.02
CA CYS A 116 6.64 -4.14 6.40
C CYS A 116 6.84 -2.63 6.49
N ALA A 117 5.98 -1.95 7.24
CA ALA A 117 6.13 -0.53 7.54
C ALA A 117 6.13 -0.26 9.04
N LEU A 118 6.82 0.82 9.46
CA LEU A 118 6.77 1.35 10.81
C LEU A 118 5.37 1.89 11.10
N GLN A 119 4.51 1.08 11.68
CA GLN A 119 3.11 1.41 11.92
C GLN A 119 2.83 1.55 13.42
N ASN A 120 2.12 2.61 13.79
CA ASN A 120 1.72 2.81 15.19
C ASN A 120 0.96 1.58 15.70
N GLN A 121 1.36 1.04 16.87
CA GLN A 121 0.82 -0.20 17.43
C GLN A 121 -0.72 -0.15 17.63
N TYR A 122 -1.27 1.01 18.03
CA TYR A 122 -2.71 1.17 18.23
C TYR A 122 -3.47 1.22 16.91
N LEU A 123 -2.88 1.79 15.87
CA LEU A 123 -3.44 1.74 14.51
C LEU A 123 -3.40 0.31 13.97
N ASN A 124 -2.22 -0.32 13.98
CA ASN A 124 -2.00 -1.65 13.43
C ASN A 124 -2.91 -2.71 14.08
N ARG A 125 -2.94 -2.75 15.42
CA ARG A 125 -3.74 -3.72 16.19
C ARG A 125 -5.22 -3.35 16.31
N GLY A 126 -5.59 -2.11 15.97
CA GLY A 126 -6.93 -1.53 16.06
C GLY A 126 -7.60 -1.38 14.70
N GLN A 127 -7.81 -0.15 14.26
CA GLN A 127 -8.65 0.20 13.11
C GLN A 127 -8.13 -0.33 11.78
N TRP A 128 -6.80 -0.44 11.60
CA TRP A 128 -6.22 -1.07 10.41
C TRP A 128 -6.60 -2.55 10.32
N ARG A 129 -6.44 -3.31 11.42
CA ARG A 129 -6.84 -4.72 11.50
C ARG A 129 -8.35 -4.92 11.25
N LEU A 130 -9.20 -4.03 11.79
CA LEU A 130 -10.65 -4.11 11.57
C LEU A 130 -11.03 -3.87 10.10
N LEU A 131 -10.34 -2.95 9.40
CA LEU A 131 -10.53 -2.77 7.96
C LEU A 131 -10.05 -4.01 7.18
N GLU A 132 -8.95 -4.65 7.56
CA GLU A 132 -8.49 -5.91 6.95
C GLU A 132 -9.46 -7.07 7.17
N GLU A 133 -10.11 -7.13 8.33
CA GLU A 133 -11.17 -8.11 8.59
C GLU A 133 -12.39 -7.86 7.70
N GLN A 134 -12.77 -6.60 7.51
CA GLN A 134 -13.84 -6.22 6.60
C GLN A 134 -13.48 -6.47 5.13
N GLU A 135 -12.24 -6.24 4.74
CA GLU A 135 -11.71 -6.55 3.42
C GLU A 135 -11.88 -8.04 3.09
N ARG A 136 -11.54 -8.94 4.03
CA ARG A 136 -11.74 -10.39 3.88
C ARG A 136 -13.21 -10.80 3.77
N LYS A 137 -14.15 -10.04 4.36
CA LYS A 137 -15.59 -10.27 4.15
C LYS A 137 -16.04 -9.82 2.76
N TRP A 138 -15.46 -8.76 2.24
CA TRP A 138 -15.76 -8.29 0.88
C TRP A 138 -15.14 -9.22 -0.18
N ASP A 139 -13.96 -9.81 0.10
CA ASP A 139 -13.33 -10.71 -0.84
C ASP A 139 -14.01 -12.10 -0.92
N ASP A 140 -14.88 -12.43 0.03
CA ASP A 140 -15.78 -13.58 -0.05
C ASP A 140 -16.81 -13.43 -1.19
N GLU A 141 -17.18 -12.19 -1.54
CA GLU A 141 -18.18 -11.87 -2.56
C GLU A 141 -17.56 -11.64 -3.94
N GLN A 142 -16.37 -11.05 -4.00
CA GLN A 142 -15.67 -10.73 -5.24
C GLN A 142 -14.18 -10.47 -5.02
N GLU A 143 -13.38 -10.65 -6.08
CA GLU A 143 -11.96 -10.25 -6.04
C GLU A 143 -11.84 -8.74 -5.82
N LEU A 144 -10.90 -8.35 -4.98
CA LEU A 144 -10.54 -6.97 -4.71
C LEU A 144 -9.13 -6.68 -5.21
N VAL A 145 -8.91 -5.47 -5.72
CA VAL A 145 -7.55 -4.94 -5.95
C VAL A 145 -7.28 -3.87 -4.89
N VAL A 146 -6.33 -4.15 -4.02
CA VAL A 146 -5.98 -3.27 -2.91
C VAL A 146 -4.69 -2.55 -3.21
N THR A 147 -4.71 -1.22 -3.12
CA THR A 147 -3.54 -0.36 -3.25
C THR A 147 -3.31 0.36 -1.94
N ILE A 148 -2.10 0.26 -1.40
CA ILE A 148 -1.68 0.99 -0.22
C ILE A 148 -0.60 1.99 -0.63
N THR A 149 -0.77 3.24 -0.22
CA THR A 149 0.20 4.32 -0.40
C THR A 149 0.65 4.81 0.97
N VAL A 150 1.95 4.95 1.15
CA VAL A 150 2.57 5.42 2.38
C VAL A 150 3.07 6.83 2.17
N LYS A 151 2.65 7.76 3.03
CA LYS A 151 3.21 9.12 3.10
C LYS A 151 4.17 9.21 4.28
N PHE A 152 5.20 10.02 4.12
CA PHE A 152 6.25 10.18 5.13
C PHE A 152 6.20 11.58 5.74
N SER A 153 6.64 11.70 6.98
CA SER A 153 7.06 12.95 7.62
C SER A 153 8.55 13.16 7.43
N ASP A 154 9.04 14.30 7.88
CA ASP A 154 10.47 14.57 7.95
C ASP A 154 11.16 13.84 9.11
N SER A 155 10.40 13.11 9.93
CA SER A 155 10.92 12.37 11.07
C SER A 155 11.63 11.10 10.64
N ILE A 156 12.82 10.90 11.20
CA ILE A 156 13.70 9.76 10.93
C ILE A 156 14.08 9.13 12.27
N LEU A 157 14.07 7.80 12.34
CA LEU A 157 14.57 7.08 13.50
C LEU A 157 16.09 7.23 13.65
N PRO A 158 16.65 7.05 14.84
CA PRO A 158 18.10 7.00 15.04
C PRO A 158 18.79 5.94 14.17
N THR A 159 18.08 4.88 13.80
CA THR A 159 18.49 3.82 12.87
C THR A 159 18.47 4.23 11.40
N LYS A 160 17.97 5.43 11.09
CA LYS A 160 17.81 6.07 9.77
C LYS A 160 16.54 5.73 9.00
N ALA A 161 15.73 4.76 9.42
CA ALA A 161 14.46 4.49 8.79
C ALA A 161 13.51 5.70 8.90
N ASN A 162 12.87 6.09 7.81
CA ASN A 162 11.91 7.20 7.78
C ASN A 162 10.57 6.78 8.39
N LEU A 163 9.96 7.68 9.17
CA LEU A 163 8.67 7.44 9.78
C LEU A 163 7.51 7.76 8.81
N PRO A 164 6.64 6.78 8.50
CA PRO A 164 5.39 7.08 7.84
C PRO A 164 4.53 8.06 8.64
N SER A 165 3.97 9.07 7.98
CA SER A 165 3.00 10.00 8.56
C SER A 165 1.57 9.51 8.42
N SER A 166 1.27 8.78 7.33
CA SER A 166 -0.06 8.22 7.09
C SER A 166 -0.02 7.07 6.08
N PHE A 167 -1.10 6.28 6.11
CA PHE A 167 -1.36 5.19 5.17
C PHE A 167 -2.70 5.43 4.49
N THR A 168 -2.72 5.40 3.15
CA THR A 168 -3.97 5.38 2.38
C THR A 168 -4.15 4.00 1.79
N LYS A 169 -5.26 3.33 2.15
CA LYS A 169 -5.67 2.04 1.58
C LYS A 169 -6.87 2.25 0.68
N CYS A 170 -6.70 2.02 -0.63
CA CYS A 170 -7.76 2.05 -1.63
C CYS A 170 -8.11 0.62 -2.04
N ILE A 171 -9.37 0.26 -1.95
CA ILE A 171 -9.93 -1.05 -2.24
C ILE A 171 -10.85 -0.91 -3.44
N LYS A 172 -10.44 -1.48 -4.57
CA LYS A 172 -11.23 -1.53 -5.79
C LYS A 172 -11.96 -2.86 -5.86
N PHE A 173 -13.28 -2.79 -5.98
CA PHE A 173 -14.18 -3.91 -6.20
C PHE A 173 -14.24 -4.23 -7.68
N THR A 174 -13.79 -5.44 -8.09
CA THR A 174 -13.59 -5.75 -9.52
C THR A 174 -14.88 -5.92 -10.31
N VAL A 175 -15.98 -6.32 -9.67
CA VAL A 175 -17.29 -6.50 -10.32
C VAL A 175 -18.04 -5.18 -10.42
N SER A 176 -18.17 -4.44 -9.31
CA SER A 176 -18.90 -3.16 -9.32
C SER A 176 -18.07 -1.98 -9.87
N ASN A 177 -16.76 -2.16 -10.01
CA ASN A 177 -15.78 -1.11 -10.34
C ASN A 177 -15.75 0.07 -9.35
N GLU A 178 -16.41 -0.07 -8.19
CA GLU A 178 -16.35 0.90 -7.09
C GLU A 178 -14.95 0.89 -6.47
N THR A 179 -14.48 2.05 -6.01
CA THR A 179 -13.25 2.16 -5.22
C THR A 179 -13.56 2.87 -3.90
N ARG A 180 -13.12 2.29 -2.80
CA ARG A 180 -13.22 2.86 -1.45
C ARG A 180 -11.83 3.11 -0.91
N CYS A 181 -11.53 4.36 -0.55
CA CYS A 181 -10.24 4.74 0.00
C CYS A 181 -10.38 5.17 1.47
N TYR A 182 -9.40 4.79 2.28
CA TYR A 182 -9.32 5.12 3.71
C TYR A 182 -7.93 5.66 4.01
N THR A 183 -7.84 6.84 4.62
CA THR A 183 -6.56 7.46 5.00
C THR A 183 -6.42 7.54 6.50
N PHE A 184 -5.47 6.82 7.05
CA PHE A 184 -5.18 6.76 8.48
C PHE A 184 -3.91 7.55 8.79
N PRO A 185 -3.95 8.53 9.71
CA PRO A 185 -2.73 9.05 10.34
C PRO A 185 -1.97 7.90 11.02
N ASN A 186 -0.65 7.92 10.98
CA ASN A 186 0.17 6.91 11.67
C ASN A 186 0.31 7.21 13.17
N SER A 187 -0.81 7.27 13.84
CA SER A 187 -0.95 7.58 15.26
C SER A 187 -2.02 6.70 15.91
N ARG A 188 -2.26 6.89 17.20
CA ARG A 188 -3.37 6.22 17.87
C ARG A 188 -4.69 6.71 17.27
N PRO A 189 -5.56 5.79 16.73
CA PRO A 189 -6.85 6.17 16.18
C PRO A 189 -7.79 6.75 17.25
N ASP A 190 -8.56 7.75 16.87
CA ASP A 190 -9.56 8.44 17.71
C ASP A 190 -11.01 8.18 17.26
N LYS A 191 -11.19 7.45 16.15
CA LYS A 191 -12.50 7.15 15.55
C LYS A 191 -12.52 5.78 14.89
N ASP A 192 -13.72 5.32 14.47
CA ASP A 192 -13.90 4.05 13.77
C ASP A 192 -13.28 4.10 12.37
N TRP A 193 -12.82 2.94 11.84
CA TRP A 193 -12.18 2.86 10.54
C TRP A 193 -13.04 3.41 9.39
N ARG A 194 -14.38 3.35 9.50
CA ARG A 194 -15.32 3.85 8.48
C ARG A 194 -15.23 5.36 8.30
N GLU A 195 -14.91 6.08 9.39
CA GLU A 195 -14.80 7.53 9.41
C GLU A 195 -13.49 8.06 8.79
N TYR A 196 -12.52 7.16 8.52
CA TYR A 196 -11.30 7.48 7.77
C TYR A 196 -11.50 7.38 6.26
N ARG A 197 -12.72 7.07 5.78
CA ARG A 197 -13.03 7.05 4.35
C ARG A 197 -12.82 8.44 3.76
N VAL A 198 -12.16 8.47 2.60
CA VAL A 198 -11.94 9.68 1.79
C VAL A 198 -12.64 9.51 0.44
N ASN A 199 -13.08 10.63 -0.13
CA ASN A 199 -13.79 10.65 -1.42
C ASN A 199 -12.81 10.69 -2.58
#